data_8ee7d68e4ba79983c5dc52e1b54ff296
#
_entry.id   8ee7d68e4ba79983c5dc52e1b54ff296
#
_cell.length_a   1.000
_cell.length_b   1.000
_cell.length_c   1.000
_cell.angle_alpha   90.00
_cell.angle_beta   90.00
_cell.angle_gamma   90.00
#
_symmetry.space_group_name_H-M   'P 1'
#
loop_
_entity.id
_entity.type
_entity.pdbx_description
1 polymer ?
#
loop_
_entity_poly.entity_id
_entity_poly.type
_entity_poly.pdbx_seq_one_letter_code
_entity_poly.pdbx_strand_id
1 'polypeptide(L)'
;MDPVRTCVGCRRRAPRSALLRIVADPLTRSLVIDERAVMTGRGAWIHPTIECIDRAIARRAFGRALRSEAALDPAALGGLRERLAAQPSARASERTG
;
A
#
# COMPACT_ATOMS: atom_id res chain seq x y z
N MET A 1 -4.61 -18.96 10.60
CA MET A 1 -4.14 -17.82 11.38
C MET A 1 -3.54 -16.76 10.46
N ASP A 2 -3.90 -15.53 10.68
CA ASP A 2 -3.50 -14.45 9.79
C ASP A 2 -2.16 -13.86 10.24
N PRO A 3 -1.10 -13.94 9.43
CA PRO A 3 0.19 -13.39 9.85
C PRO A 3 0.10 -11.89 10.05
N VAL A 4 0.92 -11.40 10.97
CA VAL A 4 1.00 -9.98 11.26
C VAL A 4 2.11 -9.36 10.40
N ARG A 5 1.82 -8.20 9.82
CA ARG A 5 2.77 -7.44 9.02
C ARG A 5 2.82 -6.01 9.54
N THR A 6 3.80 -5.26 9.10
CA THR A 6 3.95 -3.86 9.51
C THR A 6 3.63 -2.95 8.33
N CYS A 7 2.70 -2.02 8.55
CA CYS A 7 2.38 -1.02 7.54
C CYS A 7 3.57 -0.07 7.34
N VAL A 8 4.04 0.08 6.10
CA VAL A 8 5.19 0.94 5.82
C VAL A 8 4.86 2.42 5.92
N GLY A 9 3.57 2.76 5.94
CA GLY A 9 3.14 4.14 6.11
C GLY A 9 3.10 4.59 7.55
N CYS A 10 2.30 3.92 8.38
CA CYS A 10 2.13 4.29 9.78
C CYS A 10 3.05 3.53 10.73
N ARG A 11 3.72 2.49 10.24
CA ARG A 11 4.64 1.65 11.02
C ARG A 11 3.97 0.85 12.12
N ARG A 12 2.66 0.72 12.08
CA ARG A 12 1.92 -0.10 13.02
C ARG A 12 1.77 -1.51 12.47
N ARG A 13 1.69 -2.46 13.36
CA ARG A 13 1.47 -3.85 13.00
C ARG A 13 -0.02 -4.12 12.86
N ALA A 14 -0.36 -4.97 11.89
CA ALA A 14 -1.74 -5.32 11.64
C ALA A 14 -1.80 -6.70 10.99
N PRO A 15 -2.94 -7.39 11.07
CA PRO A 15 -3.11 -8.64 10.35
C PRO A 15 -2.98 -8.42 8.85
N ARG A 16 -2.42 -9.38 8.17
CA ARG A 16 -2.25 -9.32 6.73
C ARG A 16 -3.54 -8.98 5.99
N SER A 17 -4.66 -9.50 6.47
CA SER A 17 -5.97 -9.24 5.85
C SER A 17 -6.39 -7.78 5.91
N ALA A 18 -5.83 -7.01 6.82
CA ALA A 18 -6.13 -5.59 6.93
C ALA A 18 -5.20 -4.71 6.09
N LEU A 19 -4.25 -5.31 5.38
CA LEU A 19 -3.23 -4.59 4.63
C LEU A 19 -3.26 -5.00 3.17
N LEU A 20 -2.74 -4.10 2.32
CA LEU A 20 -2.48 -4.41 0.92
C LEU A 20 -1.00 -4.72 0.73
N ARG A 21 -0.72 -5.68 -0.13
CA ARG A 21 0.65 -6.00 -0.48
C ARG A 21 1.06 -5.23 -1.71
N ILE A 22 2.23 -4.58 -1.63
CA ILE A 22 2.78 -3.81 -2.75
C ILE A 22 4.10 -4.47 -3.15
N VAL A 23 4.26 -4.72 -4.43
CA VAL A 23 5.49 -5.29 -4.97
C VAL A 23 6.02 -4.38 -6.07
N ALA A 24 7.29 -4.55 -6.41
CA ALA A 24 7.89 -3.81 -7.52
C ALA A 24 7.99 -4.74 -8.73
N ASP A 25 7.54 -4.25 -9.88
CA ASP A 25 7.74 -4.97 -11.12
C ASP A 25 9.21 -4.86 -11.50
N PRO A 26 9.92 -5.99 -11.67
CA PRO A 26 11.37 -5.93 -11.94
C PRO A 26 11.71 -5.35 -13.29
N LEU A 27 10.79 -5.39 -14.24
CA LEU A 27 11.04 -4.89 -15.59
C LEU A 27 10.76 -3.39 -15.72
N THR A 28 9.65 -2.94 -15.15
CA THR A 28 9.23 -1.54 -15.29
C THR A 28 9.58 -0.69 -14.09
N ARG A 29 9.95 -1.31 -12.98
CA ARG A 29 10.20 -0.63 -11.70
C ARG A 29 8.99 0.15 -11.20
N SER A 30 7.82 -0.29 -11.61
CA SER A 30 6.58 0.28 -11.14
C SER A 30 6.10 -0.47 -9.90
N LEU A 31 5.52 0.26 -8.98
CA LEU A 31 4.86 -0.36 -7.84
C LEU A 31 3.54 -0.97 -8.31
N VAL A 32 3.28 -2.19 -7.88
CA VAL A 32 2.09 -2.94 -8.25
C VAL A 32 1.34 -3.33 -6.99
N ILE A 33 0.02 -3.16 -7.01
CA ILE A 33 -0.83 -3.58 -5.90
C ILE A 33 -1.20 -5.04 -6.12
N ASP A 34 -0.68 -5.91 -5.25
CA ASP A 34 -0.92 -7.35 -5.32
C ASP A 34 -2.02 -7.71 -4.33
N GLU A 35 -3.26 -7.49 -4.74
CA GLU A 35 -4.41 -7.65 -3.85
C GLU A 35 -4.55 -9.07 -3.32
N ARG A 36 -4.17 -10.06 -4.11
CA ARG A 36 -4.29 -11.46 -3.71
C ARG A 36 -3.03 -11.99 -3.03
N ALA A 37 -2.00 -11.17 -2.96
CA ALA A 37 -0.72 -11.55 -2.37
C ALA A 37 -0.15 -12.82 -2.99
N VAL A 38 -0.23 -12.94 -4.32
CA VAL A 38 0.22 -14.11 -5.06
C VAL A 38 1.48 -13.87 -5.89
N MET A 39 1.87 -12.61 -6.07
CA MET A 39 3.05 -12.30 -6.86
C MET A 39 4.31 -12.69 -6.11
N THR A 40 5.32 -13.13 -6.87
CA THR A 40 6.60 -13.52 -6.28
C THR A 40 7.41 -12.29 -5.92
N GLY A 41 8.37 -12.47 -5.05
CA GLY A 41 9.30 -11.42 -4.67
C GLY A 41 8.97 -10.81 -3.33
N ARG A 42 9.77 -9.79 -2.99
CA ARG A 42 9.62 -9.08 -1.72
C ARG A 42 8.42 -8.15 -1.78
N GLY A 43 7.61 -8.17 -0.74
CA GLY A 43 6.44 -7.32 -0.66
C GLY A 43 6.54 -6.30 0.45
N ALA A 44 5.90 -5.17 0.26
CA ALA A 44 5.69 -4.18 1.30
C ALA A 44 4.20 -4.17 1.62
N TRP A 45 3.87 -3.92 2.88
CA TRP A 45 2.48 -3.97 3.33
C TRP A 45 2.04 -2.59 3.76
N ILE A 46 0.80 -2.22 3.44
CA ILE A 46 0.30 -0.88 3.73
C ILE A 46 -1.20 -0.93 4.00
N HIS A 47 -1.66 -0.13 4.93
CA HIS A 47 -3.10 0.04 5.12
C HIS A 47 -3.69 0.72 3.89
N PRO A 48 -4.90 0.32 3.47
CA PRO A 48 -5.57 0.97 2.34
C PRO A 48 -6.20 2.29 2.77
N THR A 49 -5.38 3.21 3.24
CA THR A 49 -5.82 4.54 3.67
C THR A 49 -4.95 5.60 3.00
N ILE A 50 -5.54 6.75 2.73
CA ILE A 50 -4.82 7.84 2.09
C ILE A 50 -3.63 8.29 2.93
N GLU A 51 -3.82 8.38 4.23
CA GLU A 51 -2.75 8.82 5.13
C GLU A 51 -1.54 7.89 5.08
N CYS A 52 -1.76 6.58 5.11
CA CYS A 52 -0.66 5.63 5.06
C CYS A 52 0.04 5.66 3.71
N ILE A 53 -0.73 5.78 2.63
CA ILE A 53 -0.16 5.86 1.28
C ILE A 53 0.69 7.12 1.15
N ASP A 54 0.17 8.27 1.56
CA ASP A 54 0.90 9.53 1.47
C ASP A 54 2.18 9.50 2.29
N ARG A 55 2.13 8.96 3.49
CA ARG A 55 3.31 8.84 4.34
C ARG A 55 4.37 7.94 3.73
N ALA A 56 3.94 6.81 3.17
CA ALA A 56 4.86 5.86 2.57
C ALA A 56 5.56 6.48 1.35
N ILE A 57 4.83 7.21 0.52
CA ILE A 57 5.39 7.87 -0.64
C ILE A 57 6.36 8.97 -0.20
N ALA A 58 5.96 9.80 0.75
CA ALA A 58 6.80 10.91 1.21
C ALA A 58 8.11 10.44 1.81
N ARG A 59 8.11 9.31 2.49
CA ARG A 59 9.31 8.75 3.12
C ARG A 59 10.10 7.85 2.19
N ARG A 60 9.61 7.61 1.00
CA ARG A 60 10.20 6.63 0.08
C ARG A 60 10.33 5.26 0.73
N ALA A 61 9.33 4.91 1.54
CA ALA A 61 9.35 3.69 2.32
C ALA A 61 9.40 2.43 1.46
N PHE A 62 8.81 2.50 0.27
CA PHE A 62 8.79 1.34 -0.63
C PHE A 62 10.18 0.98 -1.13
N GLY A 63 11.01 1.98 -1.43
CA GLY A 63 12.38 1.69 -1.85
C GLY A 63 13.14 0.91 -0.81
N ARG A 64 13.02 1.32 0.45
CA ARG A 64 13.69 0.61 1.54
C ARG A 64 13.09 -0.76 1.78
N ALA A 65 11.76 -0.84 1.82
CA ALA A 65 11.07 -2.11 2.11
C ALA A 65 11.33 -3.15 1.02
N LEU A 66 11.40 -2.71 -0.23
CA LEU A 66 11.61 -3.60 -1.37
C LEU A 66 13.08 -3.71 -1.77
N ARG A 67 13.95 -3.05 -1.02
CA ARG A 67 15.41 -3.06 -1.24
C ARG A 67 15.77 -2.66 -2.66
N SER A 68 15.13 -1.62 -3.17
CA SER A 68 15.39 -1.08 -4.50
C SER A 68 16.32 0.11 -4.38
N GLU A 69 17.44 0.07 -5.09
CA GLU A 69 18.36 1.20 -5.17
C GLU A 69 17.86 2.23 -6.18
N ALA A 70 17.06 1.79 -7.13
CA ALA A 70 16.52 2.67 -8.14
C ALA A 70 15.17 3.21 -7.68
N ALA A 71 14.81 4.37 -8.21
CA ALA A 71 13.51 4.94 -7.94
C ALA A 71 12.39 4.03 -8.46
N LEU A 72 11.34 3.91 -7.69
CA LEU A 72 10.17 3.12 -8.05
C LEU A 72 9.03 4.06 -8.42
N ASP A 73 8.30 3.72 -9.49
CA ASP A 73 7.18 4.53 -9.95
C ASP A 73 5.94 4.25 -9.09
N PRO A 74 5.43 5.24 -8.36
CA PRO A 74 4.27 5.06 -7.50
C PRO A 74 2.93 5.28 -8.18
N ALA A 75 2.87 5.27 -9.49
CA ALA A 75 1.64 5.61 -10.23
C ALA A 75 0.44 4.77 -9.82
N ALA A 76 0.66 3.46 -9.57
CA ALA A 76 -0.44 2.59 -9.14
C ALA A 76 -1.01 3.01 -7.79
N LEU A 77 -0.17 3.53 -6.91
CA LEU A 77 -0.62 4.04 -5.62
C LEU A 77 -1.41 5.33 -5.77
N GLY A 78 -1.06 6.15 -6.75
CA GLY A 78 -1.85 7.33 -7.07
C GLY A 78 -3.26 6.96 -7.49
N GLY A 79 -3.39 5.93 -8.32
CA GLY A 79 -4.69 5.42 -8.72
C GLY A 79 -5.47 4.86 -7.55
N LEU A 80 -4.82 4.12 -6.67
CA LEU A 80 -5.46 3.59 -5.47
C LEU A 80 -5.93 4.73 -4.58
N ARG A 81 -5.10 5.75 -4.40
CA ARG A 81 -5.44 6.90 -3.59
C ARG A 81 -6.68 7.60 -4.13
N GLU A 82 -6.76 7.75 -5.43
CA GLU A 82 -7.93 8.35 -6.07
C GLU A 82 -9.18 7.53 -5.84
N ARG A 83 -9.07 6.20 -5.94
CA ARG A 83 -10.21 5.33 -5.68
C ARG A 83 -10.69 5.43 -4.24
N LEU A 84 -9.77 5.52 -3.30
CA LEU A 84 -10.12 5.69 -1.89
C LEU A 84 -10.80 7.03 -1.65
N ALA A 85 -10.30 8.08 -2.28
CA ALA A 85 -10.92 9.41 -2.16
C ALA A 85 -12.28 9.45 -2.81
N ALA A 86 -12.48 8.65 -3.86
CA ALA A 86 -13.74 8.61 -4.58
C ALA A 86 -14.80 7.73 -3.90
N GLN A 87 -14.47 7.10 -2.79
CA GLN A 87 -15.40 6.26 -2.05
C GLN A 87 -15.82 6.91 -0.74
N PRO A 88 -16.31 8.15 -0.76
CA PRO A 88 -16.75 8.78 0.48
C PRO A 88 -18.08 8.22 0.97
N SER A 89 -18.82 7.57 0.10
CA SER A 89 -20.16 7.12 0.43
C SER A 89 -20.21 6.18 1.63
N ALA A 90 -19.28 5.24 1.70
CA ALA A 90 -19.24 4.32 2.83
C ALA A 90 -18.97 5.06 4.13
N ARG A 91 -18.02 5.95 4.09
CA ARG A 91 -17.63 6.73 5.24
C ARG A 91 -18.69 7.75 5.62
N ALA A 92 -19.25 8.41 4.63
CA ALA A 92 -20.30 9.38 4.85
C ALA A 92 -21.52 8.72 5.49
N SER A 93 -21.87 7.53 5.04
CA SER A 93 -22.98 6.77 5.64
C SER A 93 -22.73 6.51 7.11
N GLU A 94 -21.52 6.11 7.43
CA GLU A 94 -21.17 5.81 8.80
C GLU A 94 -21.26 7.04 9.70
N ARG A 95 -20.82 8.17 9.18
CA ARG A 95 -20.80 9.38 9.99
C ARG A 95 -22.18 9.98 10.17
N THR A 96 -22.99 9.87 9.16
CA THR A 96 -24.33 10.44 9.25
C THR A 96 -25.30 9.52 9.97
N GLY A 97 -24.94 8.27 10.07
CA GLY A 97 -25.76 7.29 10.76
C GLY A 97 -25.86 7.53 12.24
#